data_e2c09aba276576f9801f65ff30413ed4
#
_entry.id   e2c09aba276576f9801f65ff30413ed4
#
_cell.length_a   1.000
_cell.length_b   1.000
_cell.length_c   1.000
_cell.angle_alpha   90.00
_cell.angle_beta   90.00
_cell.angle_gamma   90.00
#
_symmetry.space_group_name_H-M   'P 1'
#
loop_
_entity.id
_entity.type
_entity.pdbx_description
1 polymer ?
#
loop_
_entity_poly.entity_id
_entity_poly.type
_entity_poly.pdbx_seq_one_letter_code
_entity_poly.pdbx_strand_id
1 'polypeptide(L)'
;MTDPKSRPADTSRRDHGPGPRRQRPPPAVLARRRALVLGTLTLVVVAALVLSRGNNPSPTSHAGRATPPPSTAAAIDGNSALAGMPPVLNPNNIYAADRPGNLSAAAKAAIPLIYVPNGISNTLDEINPTTYKIVRQIPVGALPQHVVPSWDLKTLWVTNDKGNSLTPIDPRTGLAGQPVAVEDPYNMYFTPNGSYAIVVAEQRRRLDFRDPHTMALVHSLPVPCPGVDHMDFSANGKFLLASCEFGSRLLKVDVANQSVVSTLDLPSGSMPQDVKLSPDGKIFYVADMAKGGVWEINGTTMKTLGFIPTGKGAHGLYVSRDSKSLYVSDRGEGAVSVIDLSTRKVTATWRLPGGGSPDMGNVSVDGKVLWLSGRYDAEVYAIDTTNGKLLARIPVGQGPHGLCVWPQPGRYSLGHTGIMR
;
A
#
# COMPACT_ATOMS: atom_id res chain seq x y z
N MET A 1 57.47 -23.93 57.59
CA MET A 1 58.71 -23.72 56.82
C MET A 1 58.33 -23.80 55.36
N THR A 2 58.34 -22.85 54.56
CA THR A 2 58.94 -21.60 54.31
C THR A 2 58.04 -20.90 53.20
N ASP A 3 57.65 -19.68 53.44
CA ASP A 3 57.05 -18.71 52.53
C ASP A 3 58.13 -18.21 51.51
N PRO A 4 57.87 -17.28 50.71
CA PRO A 4 57.20 -17.13 49.45
C PRO A 4 58.09 -16.52 48.34
N LYS A 5 57.61 -16.29 47.11
CA LYS A 5 58.15 -15.22 46.23
C LYS A 5 57.15 -14.70 45.22
N SER A 6 56.89 -13.46 45.42
CA SER A 6 56.43 -12.36 44.54
C SER A 6 56.55 -12.56 43.04
N ARG A 7 55.42 -12.29 42.32
CA ARG A 7 55.40 -11.94 40.88
C ARG A 7 55.26 -10.42 40.71
N PRO A 8 55.93 -9.82 39.74
CA PRO A 8 55.84 -8.40 39.46
C PRO A 8 54.55 -8.08 38.62
N ALA A 9 54.01 -6.88 38.84
CA ALA A 9 52.90 -6.32 38.17
C ALA A 9 53.22 -5.99 36.69
N ASP A 10 52.38 -6.45 35.79
CA ASP A 10 52.38 -6.02 34.38
C ASP A 10 51.42 -4.83 34.24
N THR A 11 51.99 -3.64 34.01
CA THR A 11 51.29 -2.39 33.70
C THR A 11 51.25 -2.20 32.22
N SER A 12 50.17 -2.67 31.55
CA SER A 12 49.79 -2.18 30.20
C SER A 12 48.29 -2.04 30.09
N ARG A 13 47.72 -1.02 30.75
CA ARG A 13 46.42 -0.48 30.39
C ARG A 13 46.61 0.33 29.11
N ARG A 14 46.19 -0.23 27.97
CA ARG A 14 45.89 0.56 26.76
C ARG A 14 44.53 1.22 26.94
N ASP A 15 44.56 2.52 27.13
CA ASP A 15 43.38 3.40 27.00
C ASP A 15 42.83 3.29 25.60
N HIS A 16 41.68 2.68 25.45
CA HIS A 16 40.82 2.85 24.25
C HIS A 16 39.99 4.12 24.45
N GLY A 17 40.48 5.22 23.91
CA GLY A 17 39.70 6.46 23.76
C GLY A 17 38.40 6.23 23.01
N PRO A 18 37.34 7.01 23.31
CA PRO A 18 36.05 6.87 22.65
C PRO A 18 36.19 7.20 21.17
N GLY A 19 35.72 6.28 20.28
CA GLY A 19 35.67 6.47 18.85
C GLY A 19 34.85 7.70 18.47
N PRO A 20 35.07 8.29 17.28
CA PRO A 20 34.48 9.56 16.89
C PRO A 20 32.94 9.44 16.85
N ARG A 21 32.26 10.22 17.71
CA ARG A 21 30.81 10.44 17.65
C ARG A 21 30.49 11.07 16.30
N ARG A 22 29.73 10.39 15.46
CA ARG A 22 29.15 11.00 14.25
C ARG A 22 28.28 12.17 14.70
N GLN A 23 28.75 13.37 14.42
CA GLN A 23 27.97 14.61 14.65
C GLN A 23 26.76 14.63 13.74
N ARG A 24 25.57 14.77 14.32
CA ARG A 24 24.34 15.06 13.55
C ARG A 24 24.53 16.42 12.85
N PRO A 25 24.17 16.53 11.57
CA PRO A 25 24.24 17.84 10.90
C PRO A 25 23.33 18.85 11.60
N PRO A 26 23.73 20.13 11.67
CA PRO A 26 22.96 21.15 12.37
C PRO A 26 21.60 21.38 11.69
N PRO A 27 20.57 21.78 12.46
CA PRO A 27 19.17 21.89 11.96
C PRO A 27 18.99 22.85 10.77
N ALA A 28 19.92 23.80 10.56
CA ALA A 28 19.91 24.72 9.42
C ALA A 28 20.11 24.01 8.05
N VAL A 29 20.78 22.86 7.99
CA VAL A 29 21.01 22.11 6.74
C VAL A 29 19.75 21.35 6.32
N LEU A 30 18.98 20.86 7.28
CA LEU A 30 17.67 20.22 7.03
C LEU A 30 16.62 21.24 6.55
N ALA A 31 16.63 22.47 7.07
CA ALA A 31 15.72 23.54 6.65
C ALA A 31 15.99 23.98 5.20
N ARG A 32 17.26 24.09 4.78
CA ARG A 32 17.61 24.43 3.40
C ARG A 32 17.23 23.36 2.37
N ARG A 33 17.30 22.07 2.71
CA ARG A 33 16.85 20.99 1.81
C ARG A 33 15.33 20.96 1.68
N ARG A 34 14.58 21.28 2.74
CA ARG A 34 13.11 21.41 2.68
C ARG A 34 12.65 22.62 1.87
N ALA A 35 13.37 23.73 1.92
CA ALA A 35 13.06 24.92 1.14
C ALA A 35 13.34 24.75 -0.38
N LEU A 36 14.34 23.94 -0.77
CA LEU A 36 14.62 23.66 -2.17
C LEU A 36 13.55 22.78 -2.85
N VAL A 37 12.98 21.82 -2.11
CA VAL A 37 11.91 20.95 -2.64
C VAL A 37 10.58 21.69 -2.76
N LEU A 38 10.27 22.60 -1.84
CA LEU A 38 9.09 23.47 -1.93
C LEU A 38 9.23 24.57 -2.98
N GLY A 39 10.43 25.11 -3.20
CA GLY A 39 10.68 26.16 -4.18
C GLY A 39 10.56 25.70 -5.62
N THR A 40 10.92 24.46 -5.94
CA THR A 40 10.80 23.89 -7.29
C THR A 40 9.34 23.53 -7.65
N LEU A 41 8.52 23.14 -6.68
CA LEU A 41 7.09 22.89 -6.92
C LEU A 41 6.31 24.19 -7.22
N THR A 42 6.65 25.30 -6.58
CA THR A 42 5.97 26.59 -6.76
C THR A 42 6.31 27.22 -8.12
N LEU A 43 7.52 27.03 -8.64
CA LEU A 43 7.94 27.57 -9.95
C LEU A 43 7.28 26.83 -11.13
N VAL A 44 7.00 25.53 -11.02
CA VAL A 44 6.32 24.76 -12.07
C VAL A 44 4.83 25.14 -12.18
N VAL A 45 4.17 25.47 -11.07
CA VAL A 45 2.78 25.90 -11.06
C VAL A 45 2.58 27.30 -11.63
N VAL A 46 3.53 28.24 -11.41
CA VAL A 46 3.46 29.60 -11.94
C VAL A 46 3.76 29.64 -13.43
N ALA A 47 4.65 28.79 -13.97
CA ALA A 47 4.93 28.71 -15.41
C ALA A 47 3.74 28.16 -16.23
N ALA A 48 2.91 27.30 -15.66
CA ALA A 48 1.75 26.76 -16.33
C ALA A 48 0.57 27.77 -16.43
N LEU A 49 0.52 28.78 -15.57
CA LEU A 49 -0.55 29.79 -15.53
C LEU A 49 -0.33 30.99 -16.48
N VAL A 50 0.88 31.20 -16.99
CA VAL A 50 1.22 32.36 -17.85
C VAL A 50 1.09 32.05 -19.34
N LEU A 51 1.03 30.77 -19.75
CA LEU A 51 0.99 30.38 -21.17
C LEU A 51 -0.43 30.07 -21.73
N SER A 52 -1.51 30.31 -20.96
CA SER A 52 -2.88 29.99 -21.38
C SER A 52 -3.77 31.21 -21.73
N ARG A 53 -3.18 32.37 -22.09
CA ARG A 53 -3.96 33.51 -22.63
C ARG A 53 -3.69 33.71 -24.10
N GLY A 54 -4.52 33.14 -24.94
CA GLY A 54 -4.51 33.37 -26.37
C GLY A 54 -5.80 32.87 -27.03
N ASN A 55 -6.70 33.80 -27.34
CA ASN A 55 -7.76 33.83 -28.34
C ASN A 55 -8.64 32.59 -28.62
N ASN A 56 -9.90 32.69 -28.19
CA ASN A 56 -11.01 31.93 -28.76
C ASN A 56 -11.81 32.77 -29.76
N PRO A 57 -12.27 32.20 -30.87
CA PRO A 57 -13.52 32.56 -31.51
C PRO A 57 -14.59 31.49 -31.24
N SER A 58 -15.75 31.90 -30.80
CA SER A 58 -16.94 31.06 -30.58
C SER A 58 -17.49 30.52 -31.89
N PRO A 59 -17.98 29.29 -31.91
CA PRO A 59 -19.09 28.89 -32.75
C PRO A 59 -20.31 28.52 -31.92
N THR A 60 -21.40 29.18 -32.18
CA THR A 60 -22.75 28.81 -31.79
C THR A 60 -23.15 27.49 -32.46
N SER A 61 -23.48 26.46 -31.69
CA SER A 61 -24.33 25.37 -32.16
C SER A 61 -25.15 24.83 -31.00
N HIS A 62 -26.46 24.84 -31.18
CA HIS A 62 -27.44 24.19 -30.32
C HIS A 62 -27.20 22.67 -30.32
N ALA A 63 -26.62 22.13 -29.26
CA ALA A 63 -26.61 20.70 -29.00
C ALA A 63 -27.66 20.39 -27.93
N GLY A 64 -28.60 19.53 -28.26
CA GLY A 64 -29.66 19.06 -27.39
C GLY A 64 -29.03 18.47 -26.09
N ARG A 65 -29.65 18.85 -24.99
CA ARG A 65 -29.33 18.36 -23.63
C ARG A 65 -29.62 16.86 -23.60
N ALA A 66 -28.60 16.03 -23.79
CA ALA A 66 -28.70 14.60 -23.55
C ALA A 66 -29.02 14.40 -22.06
N THR A 67 -30.15 13.78 -21.77
CA THR A 67 -30.45 13.27 -20.44
C THR A 67 -29.35 12.27 -20.05
N PRO A 68 -28.76 12.40 -18.85
CA PRO A 68 -27.79 11.40 -18.39
C PRO A 68 -28.47 10.01 -18.34
N PRO A 69 -27.77 8.93 -18.69
CA PRO A 69 -28.30 7.58 -18.58
C PRO A 69 -28.80 7.33 -17.15
N PRO A 70 -29.83 6.51 -16.94
CA PRO A 70 -30.34 6.21 -15.60
C PRO A 70 -29.21 5.63 -14.78
N SER A 71 -29.09 6.09 -13.53
CA SER A 71 -28.09 5.64 -12.56
C SER A 71 -28.11 4.10 -12.46
N THR A 72 -27.03 3.44 -12.85
CA THR A 72 -26.84 1.99 -12.74
C THR A 72 -26.49 1.57 -11.30
N ALA A 73 -26.40 2.52 -10.36
CA ALA A 73 -25.97 2.29 -8.98
C ALA A 73 -26.77 1.19 -8.27
N ALA A 74 -28.08 1.14 -8.44
CA ALA A 74 -28.93 0.13 -7.82
C ALA A 74 -28.62 -1.30 -8.33
N ALA A 75 -28.19 -1.44 -9.59
CA ALA A 75 -27.82 -2.73 -10.18
C ALA A 75 -26.50 -3.27 -9.65
N ILE A 76 -25.49 -2.40 -9.44
CA ILE A 76 -24.20 -2.82 -8.92
C ILE A 76 -24.19 -3.07 -7.40
N ASP A 77 -25.13 -2.46 -6.68
CA ASP A 77 -25.31 -2.65 -5.23
C ASP A 77 -26.20 -3.85 -4.89
N GLY A 78 -26.74 -4.58 -5.87
CA GLY A 78 -27.59 -5.75 -5.67
C GLY A 78 -26.86 -6.94 -5.05
N ASN A 79 -27.63 -7.88 -4.44
CA ASN A 79 -27.08 -9.04 -3.71
C ASN A 79 -26.35 -10.07 -4.58
N SER A 80 -26.55 -10.07 -5.92
CA SER A 80 -25.83 -11.00 -6.81
C SER A 80 -24.35 -10.62 -6.91
N ALA A 81 -23.48 -11.62 -6.93
CA ALA A 81 -22.04 -11.41 -7.13
C ALA A 81 -21.71 -11.04 -8.59
N LEU A 82 -20.51 -10.46 -8.79
CA LEU A 82 -19.91 -10.25 -10.11
C LEU A 82 -19.79 -11.60 -10.84
N ALA A 83 -20.21 -11.64 -12.10
CA ALA A 83 -20.14 -12.86 -12.90
C ALA A 83 -18.70 -13.45 -12.93
N GLY A 84 -18.59 -14.75 -12.68
CA GLY A 84 -17.30 -15.46 -12.61
C GLY A 84 -16.49 -15.27 -11.33
N MET A 85 -16.94 -14.44 -10.38
CA MET A 85 -16.29 -14.32 -9.08
C MET A 85 -16.45 -15.61 -8.27
N PRO A 86 -15.38 -16.15 -7.65
CA PRO A 86 -15.49 -17.27 -6.73
C PRO A 86 -16.45 -16.97 -5.56
N PRO A 87 -17.31 -17.92 -5.13
CA PRO A 87 -18.25 -17.69 -4.05
C PRO A 87 -17.56 -17.22 -2.76
N VAL A 88 -18.16 -16.28 -2.06
CA VAL A 88 -17.71 -15.87 -0.71
C VAL A 88 -17.92 -17.06 0.24
N LEU A 89 -16.88 -17.49 0.96
CA LEU A 89 -16.95 -18.65 1.87
C LEU A 89 -17.83 -18.42 3.09
N ASN A 90 -17.86 -17.18 3.57
CA ASN A 90 -18.68 -16.78 4.70
C ASN A 90 -19.23 -15.37 4.45
N PRO A 91 -20.54 -15.19 4.31
CA PRO A 91 -21.14 -13.89 4.05
C PRO A 91 -20.93 -12.86 5.17
N ASN A 92 -20.59 -13.32 6.38
CA ASN A 92 -20.30 -12.47 7.53
C ASN A 92 -18.80 -12.23 7.72
N ASN A 93 -17.93 -12.83 6.88
CA ASN A 93 -16.49 -12.60 6.91
C ASN A 93 -15.86 -12.88 5.56
N ILE A 94 -15.64 -11.82 4.78
CA ILE A 94 -15.00 -11.90 3.45
C ILE A 94 -13.55 -12.38 3.52
N TYR A 95 -12.89 -12.30 4.68
CA TYR A 95 -11.54 -12.79 4.95
C TYR A 95 -11.52 -14.23 5.49
N ALA A 96 -12.63 -14.99 5.38
CA ALA A 96 -12.71 -16.33 5.93
C ALA A 96 -11.65 -17.30 5.37
N ALA A 97 -11.18 -17.06 4.14
CA ALA A 97 -10.08 -17.80 3.54
C ALA A 97 -8.69 -17.33 3.99
N ASP A 98 -8.57 -16.11 4.53
CA ASP A 98 -7.31 -15.45 4.88
C ASP A 98 -6.83 -15.82 6.30
N ARG A 99 -7.10 -17.03 6.75
CA ARG A 99 -6.72 -17.55 8.07
C ARG A 99 -5.44 -18.36 8.01
N PRO A 100 -4.68 -18.44 9.11
CA PRO A 100 -3.52 -19.32 9.20
C PRO A 100 -3.84 -20.76 8.76
N GLY A 101 -2.95 -21.34 7.96
CA GLY A 101 -3.13 -22.71 7.43
C GLY A 101 -3.88 -22.81 6.09
N ASN A 102 -4.57 -21.76 5.63
CA ASN A 102 -5.35 -21.78 4.39
C ASN A 102 -4.53 -21.35 3.16
N LEU A 103 -3.31 -21.85 3.02
CA LEU A 103 -2.51 -21.60 1.83
C LEU A 103 -3.05 -22.41 0.65
N SER A 104 -3.24 -21.75 -0.50
CA SER A 104 -3.51 -22.41 -1.78
C SER A 104 -2.32 -23.28 -2.21
N ALA A 105 -2.51 -24.18 -3.19
CA ALA A 105 -1.41 -24.98 -3.74
C ALA A 105 -0.28 -24.10 -4.32
N ALA A 106 -0.64 -23.01 -5.01
CA ALA A 106 0.33 -22.06 -5.56
C ALA A 106 1.13 -21.37 -4.45
N ALA A 107 0.45 -20.89 -3.40
CA ALA A 107 1.10 -20.23 -2.26
C ALA A 107 2.00 -21.18 -1.46
N LYS A 108 1.60 -22.45 -1.29
CA LYS A 108 2.43 -23.49 -0.63
C LYS A 108 3.73 -23.80 -1.36
N ALA A 109 3.78 -23.63 -2.66
CA ALA A 109 4.97 -23.88 -3.48
C ALA A 109 5.99 -22.71 -3.41
N ALA A 110 5.63 -21.58 -2.81
CA ALA A 110 6.48 -20.39 -2.75
C ALA A 110 7.54 -20.51 -1.65
N ILE A 111 8.68 -19.84 -1.86
CA ILE A 111 9.69 -19.62 -0.83
C ILE A 111 9.19 -18.48 0.09
N PRO A 112 9.17 -18.67 1.43
CA PRO A 112 8.78 -17.59 2.35
C PRO A 112 9.81 -16.45 2.33
N LEU A 113 9.40 -15.30 1.78
CA LEU A 113 10.21 -14.09 1.68
C LEU A 113 9.36 -12.84 1.89
N ILE A 114 10.01 -11.76 2.32
CA ILE A 114 9.46 -10.42 2.32
C ILE A 114 10.09 -9.66 1.16
N TYR A 115 9.28 -9.21 0.22
CA TYR A 115 9.70 -8.51 -0.98
C TYR A 115 9.54 -7.00 -0.78
N VAL A 116 10.63 -6.25 -0.84
CA VAL A 116 10.68 -4.82 -0.50
C VAL A 116 11.10 -3.99 -1.70
N PRO A 117 10.18 -3.28 -2.36
CA PRO A 117 10.52 -2.38 -3.46
C PRO A 117 11.12 -1.09 -2.89
N ASN A 118 12.34 -0.74 -3.33
CA ASN A 118 13.10 0.44 -2.87
C ASN A 118 13.07 1.51 -3.95
N GLY A 119 12.10 2.43 -3.87
CA GLY A 119 11.78 3.38 -4.93
C GLY A 119 12.94 4.30 -5.34
N ILE A 120 13.76 4.75 -4.41
CA ILE A 120 14.90 5.63 -4.71
C ILE A 120 16.11 4.82 -5.19
N SER A 121 16.32 3.62 -4.64
CA SER A 121 17.44 2.75 -5.03
C SER A 121 17.20 1.99 -6.33
N ASN A 122 15.95 1.90 -6.82
CA ASN A 122 15.55 1.11 -7.99
C ASN A 122 15.90 -0.39 -7.83
N THR A 123 15.70 -0.91 -6.62
CA THR A 123 15.97 -2.31 -6.28
C THR A 123 14.79 -2.95 -5.60
N LEU A 124 14.75 -4.27 -5.64
CA LEU A 124 13.90 -5.13 -4.81
C LEU A 124 14.79 -5.89 -3.83
N ASP A 125 14.56 -5.75 -2.54
CA ASP A 125 15.22 -6.55 -1.52
C ASP A 125 14.32 -7.73 -1.13
N GLU A 126 14.92 -8.93 -1.01
CA GLU A 126 14.27 -10.13 -0.50
C GLU A 126 14.81 -10.42 0.91
N ILE A 127 13.92 -10.41 1.89
CA ILE A 127 14.27 -10.66 3.29
C ILE A 127 13.75 -12.03 3.70
N ASN A 128 14.60 -12.84 4.37
CA ASN A 128 14.18 -14.06 5.02
C ASN A 128 13.43 -13.72 6.32
N PRO A 129 12.13 -14.10 6.46
CA PRO A 129 11.33 -13.70 7.63
C PRO A 129 11.75 -14.37 8.94
N THR A 130 12.54 -15.45 8.89
CA THR A 130 13.02 -16.14 10.09
C THR A 130 14.32 -15.55 10.62
N THR A 131 15.23 -15.18 9.72
CA THR A 131 16.55 -14.65 10.09
C THR A 131 16.61 -13.13 10.11
N TYR A 132 15.59 -12.44 9.58
CA TYR A 132 15.54 -10.98 9.42
C TYR A 132 16.71 -10.42 8.59
N LYS A 133 17.23 -11.21 7.65
CA LYS A 133 18.36 -10.81 6.79
C LYS A 133 17.93 -10.72 5.34
N ILE A 134 18.49 -9.75 4.62
CA ILE A 134 18.41 -9.69 3.17
C ILE A 134 19.18 -10.89 2.61
N VAL A 135 18.50 -11.69 1.80
CA VAL A 135 19.09 -12.87 1.13
C VAL A 135 19.41 -12.57 -0.33
N ARG A 136 18.75 -11.57 -0.92
CA ARG A 136 19.00 -11.12 -2.30
C ARG A 136 18.57 -9.66 -2.46
N GLN A 137 19.30 -8.93 -3.32
CA GLN A 137 18.90 -7.63 -3.84
C GLN A 137 18.89 -7.71 -5.37
N ILE A 138 17.79 -7.32 -5.99
CA ILE A 138 17.54 -7.42 -7.43
C ILE A 138 17.39 -6.02 -8.00
N PRO A 139 18.15 -5.63 -9.05
CA PRO A 139 17.86 -4.41 -9.79
C PRO A 139 16.51 -4.55 -10.52
N VAL A 140 15.66 -3.53 -10.44
CA VAL A 140 14.37 -3.46 -11.11
C VAL A 140 14.22 -2.14 -11.86
N GLY A 141 13.06 -1.85 -12.45
CA GLY A 141 12.82 -0.58 -13.13
C GLY A 141 12.84 0.63 -12.18
N ALA A 142 12.79 1.84 -12.76
CA ALA A 142 12.87 3.07 -12.00
C ALA A 142 11.62 3.29 -11.12
N LEU A 143 11.84 3.74 -9.89
CA LEU A 143 10.84 4.03 -8.86
C LEU A 143 9.87 2.86 -8.63
N PRO A 144 10.37 1.68 -8.19
CA PRO A 144 9.48 0.58 -7.81
C PRO A 144 8.64 1.00 -6.59
N GLN A 145 7.29 0.80 -6.69
CA GLN A 145 6.36 1.25 -5.65
C GLN A 145 5.76 0.09 -4.87
N HIS A 146 5.23 -0.93 -5.54
CA HIS A 146 4.54 -2.05 -4.89
C HIS A 146 5.02 -3.40 -5.42
N VAL A 147 4.89 -4.44 -4.58
CA VAL A 147 4.98 -5.83 -5.00
C VAL A 147 3.62 -6.47 -4.82
N VAL A 148 3.02 -6.88 -5.94
CA VAL A 148 1.61 -7.23 -6.06
C VAL A 148 1.45 -8.70 -6.44
N PRO A 149 0.83 -9.56 -5.60
CA PRO A 149 0.51 -10.93 -6.00
C PRO A 149 -0.53 -10.96 -7.12
N SER A 150 -0.30 -11.77 -8.17
CA SER A 150 -1.28 -12.03 -9.21
C SER A 150 -2.55 -12.70 -8.63
N TRP A 151 -3.67 -12.59 -9.35
CA TRP A 151 -4.93 -13.17 -8.93
C TRP A 151 -4.82 -14.67 -8.65
N ASP A 152 -4.11 -15.41 -9.49
CA ASP A 152 -3.90 -16.86 -9.39
C ASP A 152 -2.74 -17.27 -8.45
N LEU A 153 -2.09 -16.30 -7.80
CA LEU A 153 -1.03 -16.48 -6.81
C LEU A 153 0.28 -17.09 -7.36
N LYS A 154 0.48 -17.05 -8.67
CA LYS A 154 1.65 -17.67 -9.33
C LYS A 154 2.78 -16.71 -9.64
N THR A 155 2.50 -15.41 -9.64
CA THR A 155 3.46 -14.35 -9.97
C THR A 155 3.35 -13.22 -8.96
N LEU A 156 4.47 -12.63 -8.57
CA LEU A 156 4.51 -11.35 -7.90
C LEU A 156 4.96 -10.29 -8.91
N TRP A 157 4.25 -9.18 -8.98
CA TRP A 157 4.55 -8.09 -9.91
C TRP A 157 5.15 -6.91 -9.17
N VAL A 158 6.36 -6.49 -9.54
CA VAL A 158 6.94 -5.22 -9.06
C VAL A 158 6.49 -4.11 -10.00
N THR A 159 5.77 -3.12 -9.45
CA THR A 159 5.31 -1.96 -10.23
C THR A 159 6.41 -0.91 -10.28
N ASN A 160 7.01 -0.67 -11.45
CA ASN A 160 8.09 0.30 -11.67
C ASN A 160 7.50 1.58 -12.26
N ASP A 161 7.01 2.46 -11.41
CA ASP A 161 6.21 3.64 -11.76
C ASP A 161 6.90 4.52 -12.82
N LYS A 162 8.09 5.04 -12.54
CA LYS A 162 8.86 5.85 -13.50
C LYS A 162 9.59 5.00 -14.56
N GLY A 163 9.73 3.71 -14.30
CA GLY A 163 10.29 2.76 -15.25
C GLY A 163 9.29 2.33 -16.32
N ASN A 164 8.01 2.71 -16.21
CA ASN A 164 6.93 2.32 -17.12
C ASN A 164 6.94 0.83 -17.41
N SER A 165 7.08 0.00 -16.37
CA SER A 165 7.16 -1.45 -16.53
C SER A 165 6.69 -2.20 -15.28
N LEU A 166 6.32 -3.46 -15.48
CA LEU A 166 6.09 -4.44 -14.41
C LEU A 166 7.19 -5.49 -14.48
N THR A 167 7.88 -5.76 -13.37
CA THR A 167 8.86 -6.86 -13.30
C THR A 167 8.19 -8.06 -12.63
N PRO A 168 8.02 -9.21 -13.34
CA PRO A 168 7.48 -10.42 -12.74
C PRO A 168 8.55 -11.11 -11.89
N ILE A 169 8.13 -11.62 -10.72
CA ILE A 169 8.93 -12.46 -9.82
C ILE A 169 8.26 -13.83 -9.74
N ASP A 170 9.00 -14.91 -9.96
CA ASP A 170 8.51 -16.26 -9.65
C ASP A 170 8.63 -16.52 -8.15
N PRO A 171 7.53 -16.63 -7.41
CA PRO A 171 7.58 -16.77 -5.95
C PRO A 171 8.13 -18.12 -5.47
N ARG A 172 8.29 -19.11 -6.38
CA ARG A 172 8.91 -20.41 -6.05
C ARG A 172 10.41 -20.34 -5.99
N THR A 173 11.02 -19.36 -6.67
CA THR A 173 12.47 -19.21 -6.79
C THR A 173 12.98 -17.86 -6.29
N GLY A 174 12.10 -16.85 -6.19
CA GLY A 174 12.43 -15.46 -5.96
C GLY A 174 13.11 -14.78 -7.16
N LEU A 175 13.17 -15.41 -8.32
CA LEU A 175 13.87 -14.86 -9.49
C LEU A 175 12.97 -13.92 -10.29
N ALA A 176 13.57 -12.82 -10.73
CA ALA A 176 12.92 -11.88 -11.63
C ALA A 176 12.91 -12.41 -13.07
N GLY A 177 11.77 -12.26 -13.76
CA GLY A 177 11.64 -12.46 -15.19
C GLY A 177 11.87 -11.17 -15.98
N GLN A 178 11.61 -11.24 -17.30
CA GLN A 178 11.73 -10.06 -18.17
C GLN A 178 10.64 -9.04 -17.87
N PRO A 179 10.97 -7.75 -17.70
CA PRO A 179 9.98 -6.71 -17.49
C PRO A 179 9.00 -6.57 -18.65
N VAL A 180 7.74 -6.32 -18.33
CA VAL A 180 6.67 -6.04 -19.29
C VAL A 180 6.42 -4.54 -19.33
N ALA A 181 6.33 -3.94 -20.53
CA ALA A 181 6.05 -2.52 -20.69
C ALA A 181 4.61 -2.20 -20.27
N VAL A 182 4.46 -1.36 -19.27
CA VAL A 182 3.17 -0.86 -18.73
C VAL A 182 3.38 0.58 -18.31
N GLU A 183 2.58 1.49 -18.83
CA GLU A 183 2.73 2.93 -18.60
C GLU A 183 2.23 3.31 -17.20
N ASP A 184 3.05 4.10 -16.44
CA ASP A 184 2.71 4.73 -15.17
C ASP A 184 2.11 3.75 -14.12
N PRO A 185 2.75 2.58 -13.86
CA PRO A 185 2.18 1.59 -12.95
C PRO A 185 2.52 1.92 -11.49
N TYR A 186 1.77 2.84 -10.88
CA TYR A 186 1.94 3.17 -9.47
C TYR A 186 1.58 1.96 -8.59
N ASN A 187 0.42 1.37 -8.80
CA ASN A 187 -0.07 0.18 -8.10
C ASN A 187 -0.86 -0.73 -9.05
N MET A 188 -1.22 -1.92 -8.60
CA MET A 188 -1.99 -2.86 -9.40
C MET A 188 -2.95 -3.69 -8.55
N TYR A 189 -4.13 -3.94 -9.13
CA TYR A 189 -5.20 -4.74 -8.54
C TYR A 189 -5.71 -5.78 -9.55
N PHE A 190 -6.54 -6.70 -9.10
CA PHE A 190 -7.20 -7.68 -9.96
C PHE A 190 -8.70 -7.68 -9.67
N THR A 191 -9.52 -7.75 -10.72
CA THR A 191 -10.96 -7.91 -10.54
C THR A 191 -11.25 -9.21 -9.80
N PRO A 192 -12.31 -9.25 -8.94
CA PRO A 192 -12.59 -10.42 -8.10
C PRO A 192 -12.82 -11.72 -8.88
N ASN A 193 -13.21 -11.64 -10.15
CA ASN A 193 -13.35 -12.79 -11.05
C ASN A 193 -12.07 -13.14 -11.83
N GLY A 194 -10.97 -12.40 -11.62
CA GLY A 194 -9.70 -12.61 -12.31
C GLY A 194 -9.69 -12.24 -13.80
N SER A 195 -10.75 -11.58 -14.29
CA SER A 195 -10.83 -11.26 -15.73
C SER A 195 -9.89 -10.13 -16.16
N TYR A 196 -9.52 -9.25 -15.24
CA TYR A 196 -8.64 -8.11 -15.54
C TYR A 196 -7.65 -7.84 -14.41
N ALA A 197 -6.45 -7.42 -14.78
CA ALA A 197 -5.58 -6.62 -13.94
C ALA A 197 -5.99 -5.14 -14.08
N ILE A 198 -5.98 -4.39 -12.97
CA ILE A 198 -6.28 -2.95 -12.96
C ILE A 198 -4.99 -2.24 -12.52
N VAL A 199 -4.31 -1.61 -13.45
CA VAL A 199 -3.14 -0.79 -13.17
C VAL A 199 -3.58 0.63 -12.83
N VAL A 200 -3.11 1.14 -11.71
CA VAL A 200 -3.31 2.51 -11.28
C VAL A 200 -2.27 3.38 -11.97
N ALA A 201 -2.68 4.07 -13.04
CA ALA A 201 -1.86 5.05 -13.73
C ALA A 201 -2.12 6.44 -13.11
N GLU A 202 -1.49 6.69 -11.96
CA GLU A 202 -1.78 7.80 -11.06
C GLU A 202 -1.56 9.16 -11.71
N GLN A 203 -0.42 9.38 -12.34
CA GLN A 203 -0.07 10.65 -12.99
C GLN A 203 -0.93 10.90 -14.24
N ARG A 204 -1.37 9.80 -14.90
CA ARG A 204 -2.27 9.84 -16.05
C ARG A 204 -3.73 10.01 -15.65
N ARG A 205 -4.05 9.93 -14.35
CA ARG A 205 -5.42 10.01 -13.81
C ARG A 205 -6.34 9.01 -14.48
N ARG A 206 -5.96 7.73 -14.47
CA ARG A 206 -6.78 6.68 -15.08
C ARG A 206 -6.52 5.33 -14.40
N LEU A 207 -7.47 4.42 -14.58
CA LEU A 207 -7.35 3.01 -14.24
C LEU A 207 -7.29 2.23 -15.54
N ASP A 208 -6.18 1.53 -15.79
CA ASP A 208 -5.97 0.72 -16.97
C ASP A 208 -6.38 -0.73 -16.71
N PHE A 209 -7.47 -1.17 -17.33
CA PHE A 209 -7.88 -2.57 -17.32
C PHE A 209 -7.09 -3.33 -18.37
N ARG A 210 -6.40 -4.38 -17.91
CA ARG A 210 -5.45 -5.16 -18.72
C ARG A 210 -5.74 -6.65 -18.64
N ASP A 211 -5.32 -7.38 -19.65
CA ASP A 211 -5.28 -8.84 -19.59
C ASP A 211 -4.39 -9.26 -18.40
N PRO A 212 -4.87 -10.11 -17.47
CA PRO A 212 -4.16 -10.40 -16.22
C PRO A 212 -2.91 -11.25 -16.38
N HIS A 213 -2.69 -11.86 -17.58
CA HIS A 213 -1.56 -12.73 -17.85
C HIS A 213 -0.52 -12.05 -18.73
N THR A 214 -0.95 -11.33 -19.75
CA THR A 214 -0.06 -10.68 -20.73
C THR A 214 0.22 -9.22 -20.42
N MET A 215 -0.59 -8.61 -19.54
CA MET A 215 -0.61 -7.17 -19.24
C MET A 215 -0.96 -6.30 -20.47
N ALA A 216 -1.49 -6.89 -21.55
CA ALA A 216 -1.99 -6.12 -22.69
C ALA A 216 -3.14 -5.20 -22.26
N LEU A 217 -3.11 -3.94 -22.70
CA LEU A 217 -4.15 -2.96 -22.38
C LEU A 217 -5.46 -3.34 -23.11
N VAL A 218 -6.55 -3.42 -22.35
CA VAL A 218 -7.90 -3.68 -22.85
C VAL A 218 -8.72 -2.40 -22.87
N HIS A 219 -8.73 -1.66 -21.76
CA HIS A 219 -9.50 -0.42 -21.61
C HIS A 219 -8.81 0.52 -20.63
N SER A 220 -8.85 1.82 -20.92
CA SER A 220 -8.41 2.88 -20.00
C SER A 220 -9.62 3.67 -19.52
N LEU A 221 -9.83 3.70 -18.20
CA LEU A 221 -10.87 4.48 -17.55
C LEU A 221 -10.28 5.79 -17.01
N PRO A 222 -10.53 6.95 -17.63
CA PRO A 222 -10.16 8.24 -17.07
C PRO A 222 -10.91 8.49 -15.76
N VAL A 223 -10.22 9.04 -14.75
CA VAL A 223 -10.82 9.36 -13.45
C VAL A 223 -10.81 10.87 -13.19
N PRO A 224 -11.87 11.42 -12.55
CA PRO A 224 -12.05 12.86 -12.40
C PRO A 224 -11.28 13.46 -11.23
N CYS A 225 -10.20 12.83 -10.75
CA CYS A 225 -9.45 13.30 -9.60
C CYS A 225 -7.94 13.08 -9.75
N PRO A 226 -7.10 13.95 -9.18
CA PRO A 226 -5.66 13.72 -9.08
C PRO A 226 -5.34 12.75 -7.95
N GLY A 227 -4.28 11.95 -8.15
CA GLY A 227 -3.78 11.03 -7.15
C GLY A 227 -4.73 9.86 -6.90
N VAL A 228 -5.31 9.25 -7.96
CA VAL A 228 -5.96 7.96 -7.81
C VAL A 228 -4.91 6.96 -7.35
N ASP A 229 -5.18 6.26 -6.21
CA ASP A 229 -4.10 5.64 -5.44
C ASP A 229 -4.43 4.20 -5.04
N HIS A 230 -5.21 4.02 -3.99
CA HIS A 230 -5.53 2.71 -3.45
C HIS A 230 -7.02 2.37 -3.60
N MET A 231 -7.35 1.06 -3.55
CA MET A 231 -8.73 0.62 -3.67
C MET A 231 -8.97 -0.73 -3.00
N ASP A 232 -10.22 -1.01 -2.65
CA ASP A 232 -10.71 -2.35 -2.35
C ASP A 232 -12.09 -2.57 -2.99
N PHE A 233 -12.50 -3.82 -3.10
CA PHE A 233 -13.71 -4.22 -3.79
C PHE A 233 -14.85 -4.49 -2.80
N SER A 234 -16.08 -4.23 -3.23
CA SER A 234 -17.27 -4.65 -2.50
C SER A 234 -17.32 -6.17 -2.32
N ALA A 235 -18.01 -6.64 -1.27
CA ALA A 235 -18.10 -8.06 -0.97
C ALA A 235 -18.65 -8.91 -2.12
N ASN A 236 -19.55 -8.34 -2.95
CA ASN A 236 -20.08 -8.97 -4.13
C ASN A 236 -19.24 -8.76 -5.39
N GLY A 237 -18.12 -8.04 -5.29
CA GLY A 237 -17.19 -7.75 -6.39
C GLY A 237 -17.68 -6.81 -7.48
N LYS A 238 -18.91 -6.27 -7.38
CA LYS A 238 -19.51 -5.47 -8.46
C LYS A 238 -18.95 -4.07 -8.57
N PHE A 239 -18.48 -3.50 -7.49
CA PHE A 239 -17.83 -2.20 -7.50
C PHE A 239 -16.57 -2.19 -6.67
N LEU A 240 -15.71 -1.24 -6.93
CA LEU A 240 -14.58 -0.90 -6.07
C LEU A 240 -14.75 0.54 -5.58
N LEU A 241 -14.15 0.83 -4.42
CA LEU A 241 -13.96 2.16 -3.89
C LEU A 241 -12.48 2.50 -3.99
N ALA A 242 -12.14 3.59 -4.68
CA ALA A 242 -10.78 4.07 -4.85
C ALA A 242 -10.57 5.43 -4.17
N SER A 243 -9.40 5.63 -3.57
CA SER A 243 -8.96 6.90 -3.01
C SER A 243 -8.35 7.80 -4.09
N CYS A 244 -8.47 9.12 -3.89
CA CYS A 244 -7.82 10.15 -4.68
C CYS A 244 -7.04 11.05 -3.73
N GLU A 245 -5.78 10.72 -3.48
CA GLU A 245 -4.92 11.35 -2.47
C GLU A 245 -4.92 12.87 -2.56
N PHE A 246 -4.68 13.40 -3.75
CA PHE A 246 -4.56 14.85 -3.95
C PHE A 246 -5.89 15.53 -4.30
N GLY A 247 -6.99 14.76 -4.35
CA GLY A 247 -8.32 15.24 -4.69
C GLY A 247 -9.27 15.39 -3.51
N SER A 248 -8.88 14.97 -2.29
CA SER A 248 -9.78 14.86 -1.12
C SER A 248 -11.08 14.15 -1.47
N ARG A 249 -11.00 13.04 -2.23
CA ARG A 249 -12.16 12.41 -2.87
C ARG A 249 -12.04 10.90 -2.91
N LEU A 250 -13.19 10.23 -2.92
CA LEU A 250 -13.30 8.79 -3.20
C LEU A 250 -14.10 8.58 -4.48
N LEU A 251 -13.78 7.53 -5.22
CA LEU A 251 -14.48 7.11 -6.44
C LEU A 251 -15.11 5.75 -6.21
N LYS A 252 -16.36 5.60 -6.68
CA LYS A 252 -17.01 4.30 -6.85
C LYS A 252 -16.99 3.94 -8.34
N VAL A 253 -16.40 2.79 -8.66
CA VAL A 253 -16.25 2.29 -10.03
C VAL A 253 -17.05 1.00 -10.19
N ASP A 254 -17.90 0.94 -11.21
CA ASP A 254 -18.54 -0.31 -11.65
C ASP A 254 -17.48 -1.20 -12.31
N VAL A 255 -17.26 -2.40 -11.77
CA VAL A 255 -16.23 -3.33 -12.24
C VAL A 255 -16.60 -3.96 -13.59
N ALA A 256 -17.87 -4.30 -13.78
CA ALA A 256 -18.31 -4.94 -15.02
C ALA A 256 -18.34 -3.97 -16.20
N ASN A 257 -18.82 -2.73 -15.97
CA ASN A 257 -18.94 -1.70 -16.98
C ASN A 257 -17.69 -0.81 -17.08
N GLN A 258 -16.69 -1.00 -16.19
CA GLN A 258 -15.44 -0.24 -16.16
C GLN A 258 -15.68 1.27 -16.22
N SER A 259 -16.55 1.77 -15.33
CA SER A 259 -17.01 3.18 -15.36
C SER A 259 -17.11 3.76 -13.95
N VAL A 260 -16.79 5.06 -13.81
CA VAL A 260 -17.03 5.79 -12.56
C VAL A 260 -18.51 6.07 -12.44
N VAL A 261 -19.16 5.56 -11.38
CA VAL A 261 -20.62 5.68 -11.18
C VAL A 261 -20.99 6.66 -10.07
N SER A 262 -20.06 6.97 -9.18
CA SER A 262 -20.29 7.94 -8.09
C SER A 262 -18.96 8.44 -7.52
N THR A 263 -19.02 9.60 -6.87
CA THR A 263 -17.90 10.18 -6.11
C THR A 263 -18.37 10.63 -4.74
N LEU A 264 -17.44 10.68 -3.78
CA LEU A 264 -17.67 11.26 -2.45
C LEU A 264 -16.53 12.22 -2.13
N ASP A 265 -16.87 13.49 -1.96
CA ASP A 265 -15.93 14.49 -1.46
C ASP A 265 -15.76 14.34 0.05
N LEU A 266 -14.54 14.23 0.49
CA LEU A 266 -14.13 14.27 1.90
C LEU A 266 -13.89 15.73 2.32
N PRO A 267 -13.81 16.04 3.61
CA PRO A 267 -13.49 17.38 4.08
C PRO A 267 -12.23 17.95 3.42
N SER A 268 -12.25 19.23 3.09
CA SER A 268 -11.13 19.91 2.42
C SER A 268 -9.78 19.63 3.11
N GLY A 269 -8.76 19.35 2.32
CA GLY A 269 -7.43 19.00 2.77
C GLY A 269 -7.32 17.57 3.33
N SER A 270 -8.29 16.69 3.08
CA SER A 270 -8.12 15.24 3.24
C SER A 270 -7.13 14.71 2.22
N MET A 271 -6.33 13.71 2.63
CA MET A 271 -5.42 12.96 1.77
C MET A 271 -5.69 11.46 1.96
N PRO A 272 -6.79 10.95 1.36
CA PRO A 272 -7.18 9.55 1.51
C PRO A 272 -6.14 8.63 0.85
N GLN A 273 -5.78 7.57 1.57
CA GLN A 273 -4.76 6.59 1.22
C GLN A 273 -5.38 5.20 1.07
N ASP A 274 -4.81 4.18 1.75
CA ASP A 274 -5.26 2.81 1.66
C ASP A 274 -6.76 2.65 1.97
N VAL A 275 -7.38 1.73 1.27
CA VAL A 275 -8.80 1.40 1.38
C VAL A 275 -8.92 -0.07 1.75
N LYS A 276 -9.75 -0.38 2.77
CA LYS A 276 -9.96 -1.74 3.22
C LYS A 276 -11.42 -2.00 3.57
N LEU A 277 -12.00 -3.05 3.00
CA LEU A 277 -13.38 -3.45 3.32
C LEU A 277 -13.43 -4.15 4.68
N SER A 278 -14.47 -3.87 5.49
CA SER A 278 -14.71 -4.57 6.76
C SER A 278 -15.00 -6.07 6.55
N PRO A 279 -14.74 -6.93 7.55
CA PRO A 279 -14.99 -8.37 7.42
C PRO A 279 -16.43 -8.70 7.02
N ASP A 280 -17.42 -7.97 7.53
CA ASP A 280 -18.83 -8.16 7.20
C ASP A 280 -19.25 -7.54 5.85
N GLY A 281 -18.29 -6.93 5.12
CA GLY A 281 -18.51 -6.36 3.80
C GLY A 281 -19.33 -5.07 3.74
N LYS A 282 -19.56 -4.37 4.88
CA LYS A 282 -20.48 -3.23 4.93
C LYS A 282 -19.80 -1.87 4.95
N ILE A 283 -18.59 -1.79 5.50
CA ILE A 283 -17.85 -0.53 5.72
C ILE A 283 -16.54 -0.57 4.98
N PHE A 284 -16.26 0.44 4.19
CA PHE A 284 -14.91 0.70 3.71
C PHE A 284 -14.19 1.61 4.71
N TYR A 285 -13.09 1.14 5.25
CA TYR A 285 -12.13 1.92 6.01
C TYR A 285 -11.18 2.59 5.04
N VAL A 286 -10.98 3.90 5.18
CA VAL A 286 -10.09 4.69 4.33
C VAL A 286 -9.15 5.48 5.21
N ALA A 287 -7.86 5.18 5.15
CA ALA A 287 -6.84 5.94 5.88
C ALA A 287 -6.76 7.37 5.32
N ASP A 288 -6.59 8.36 6.17
CA ASP A 288 -6.38 9.75 5.77
C ASP A 288 -5.10 10.30 6.40
N MET A 289 -4.08 10.46 5.57
CA MET A 289 -2.76 10.89 5.99
C MET A 289 -2.76 12.30 6.58
N ALA A 290 -3.55 13.21 6.02
CA ALA A 290 -3.61 14.60 6.46
C ALA A 290 -4.47 14.79 7.71
N LYS A 291 -5.56 13.99 7.86
CA LYS A 291 -6.45 14.07 9.02
C LYS A 291 -5.98 13.23 10.19
N GLY A 292 -5.09 12.28 9.97
CA GLY A 292 -4.53 11.43 11.03
C GLY A 292 -5.53 10.44 11.59
N GLY A 293 -6.18 9.68 10.73
CA GLY A 293 -7.15 8.67 11.14
C GLY A 293 -7.77 7.93 9.97
N VAL A 294 -8.89 7.28 10.22
CA VAL A 294 -9.56 6.39 9.28
C VAL A 294 -11.03 6.78 9.12
N TRP A 295 -11.43 7.09 7.91
CA TRP A 295 -12.84 7.29 7.54
C TRP A 295 -13.57 5.96 7.47
N GLU A 296 -14.81 5.95 7.94
CA GLU A 296 -15.76 4.86 7.77
C GLU A 296 -16.75 5.25 6.70
N ILE A 297 -16.78 4.50 5.60
CA ILE A 297 -17.58 4.82 4.41
C ILE A 297 -18.56 3.70 4.11
N ASN A 298 -19.84 4.04 3.93
CA ASN A 298 -20.81 3.14 3.30
C ASN A 298 -20.61 3.20 1.78
N GLY A 299 -19.99 2.18 1.19
CA GLY A 299 -19.71 2.13 -0.24
C GLY A 299 -20.97 2.04 -1.12
N THR A 300 -22.05 1.48 -0.60
CA THR A 300 -23.34 1.41 -1.35
C THR A 300 -23.95 2.80 -1.51
N THR A 301 -24.06 3.55 -0.42
CA THR A 301 -24.69 4.88 -0.43
C THR A 301 -23.74 6.03 -0.69
N MET A 302 -22.43 5.77 -0.73
CA MET A 302 -21.36 6.77 -0.82
C MET A 302 -21.51 7.86 0.24
N LYS A 303 -21.67 7.43 1.50
CA LYS A 303 -21.80 8.34 2.66
C LYS A 303 -20.74 8.03 3.71
N THR A 304 -20.20 9.06 4.30
CA THR A 304 -19.36 8.95 5.51
C THR A 304 -20.24 8.53 6.69
N LEU A 305 -19.82 7.49 7.40
CA LEU A 305 -20.47 6.98 8.62
C LEU A 305 -19.80 7.51 9.87
N GLY A 306 -18.47 7.73 9.83
CA GLY A 306 -17.68 8.16 10.96
C GLY A 306 -16.22 8.43 10.59
N PHE A 307 -15.44 8.82 11.60
CA PHE A 307 -14.00 8.98 11.54
C PHE A 307 -13.39 8.49 12.85
N ILE A 308 -12.38 7.62 12.73
CA ILE A 308 -11.64 7.06 13.88
C ILE A 308 -10.27 7.75 13.91
N PRO A 309 -10.00 8.66 14.86
CA PRO A 309 -8.68 9.24 15.02
C PRO A 309 -7.67 8.15 15.39
N THR A 310 -6.50 8.14 14.72
CA THR A 310 -5.40 7.22 15.02
C THR A 310 -4.13 8.00 15.33
N GLY A 311 -3.30 8.29 14.33
CA GLY A 311 -2.05 9.04 14.48
C GLY A 311 -1.72 9.82 13.22
N LYS A 312 -0.73 10.71 13.31
CA LYS A 312 -0.28 11.52 12.19
C LYS A 312 0.21 10.64 11.04
N GLY A 313 -0.27 10.95 9.84
CA GLY A 313 0.17 10.25 8.64
C GLY A 313 -0.41 8.85 8.51
N ALA A 314 -1.65 8.61 8.95
CA ALA A 314 -2.36 7.35 8.77
C ALA A 314 -2.34 6.94 7.29
N HIS A 315 -1.85 5.73 6.97
CA HIS A 315 -1.53 5.34 5.60
C HIS A 315 -1.99 3.91 5.24
N GLY A 316 -1.28 2.86 5.66
CA GLY A 316 -1.61 1.48 5.32
C GLY A 316 -2.62 0.86 6.29
N LEU A 317 -3.49 -0.01 5.78
CA LEU A 317 -4.55 -0.70 6.52
C LEU A 317 -4.44 -2.22 6.36
N TYR A 318 -4.33 -2.97 7.47
CA TYR A 318 -4.13 -4.42 7.45
C TYR A 318 -5.06 -5.12 8.43
N VAL A 319 -5.90 -6.02 7.92
CA VAL A 319 -6.79 -6.83 8.75
C VAL A 319 -5.99 -7.98 9.39
N SER A 320 -6.17 -8.20 10.70
CA SER A 320 -5.59 -9.35 11.40
C SER A 320 -6.14 -10.67 10.83
N ARG A 321 -5.35 -11.76 10.91
CA ARG A 321 -5.75 -13.07 10.35
C ARG A 321 -6.98 -13.68 11.00
N ASP A 322 -7.35 -13.25 12.20
CA ASP A 322 -8.62 -13.62 12.86
C ASP A 322 -9.77 -12.67 12.51
N SER A 323 -9.53 -11.65 11.70
CA SER A 323 -10.49 -10.63 11.26
C SER A 323 -11.09 -9.80 12.40
N LYS A 324 -10.39 -9.65 13.53
CA LYS A 324 -10.89 -8.89 14.68
C LYS A 324 -10.28 -7.49 14.79
N SER A 325 -9.09 -7.30 14.25
CA SER A 325 -8.35 -6.04 14.35
C SER A 325 -7.99 -5.48 12.98
N LEU A 326 -7.94 -4.16 12.89
CA LEU A 326 -7.38 -3.41 11.78
C LEU A 326 -6.14 -2.68 12.28
N TYR A 327 -4.98 -3.00 11.72
CA TYR A 327 -3.73 -2.29 11.96
C TYR A 327 -3.64 -1.11 11.00
N VAL A 328 -3.34 0.08 11.55
CA VAL A 328 -3.16 1.32 10.80
C VAL A 328 -1.74 1.81 10.98
N SER A 329 -0.98 1.95 9.90
CA SER A 329 0.34 2.56 9.99
C SER A 329 0.22 4.08 10.08
N ASP A 330 0.69 4.65 11.19
CA ASP A 330 0.73 6.09 11.43
C ASP A 330 2.13 6.62 11.10
N ARG A 331 2.39 6.78 9.79
CA ARG A 331 3.71 7.04 9.20
C ARG A 331 4.39 8.28 9.76
N GLY A 332 3.63 9.35 9.99
CA GLY A 332 4.14 10.63 10.51
C GLY A 332 4.35 10.64 12.02
N GLU A 333 3.90 9.60 12.74
CA GLU A 333 4.02 9.47 14.19
C GLU A 333 5.01 8.37 14.62
N GLY A 334 5.42 7.51 13.69
CA GLY A 334 6.27 6.37 14.00
C GLY A 334 5.56 5.32 14.85
N ALA A 335 4.29 5.07 14.56
CA ALA A 335 3.44 4.19 15.33
C ALA A 335 2.53 3.32 14.44
N VAL A 336 1.90 2.32 15.07
CA VAL A 336 0.80 1.54 14.51
C VAL A 336 -0.37 1.62 15.48
N SER A 337 -1.52 2.08 15.00
CA SER A 337 -2.77 2.03 15.76
C SER A 337 -3.51 0.72 15.49
N VAL A 338 -4.12 0.15 16.52
CA VAL A 338 -4.92 -1.08 16.47
C VAL A 338 -6.38 -0.73 16.70
N ILE A 339 -7.21 -0.92 15.70
CA ILE A 339 -8.66 -0.73 15.79
C ILE A 339 -9.31 -2.09 15.98
N ASP A 340 -10.13 -2.24 17.03
CA ASP A 340 -11.03 -3.37 17.17
C ASP A 340 -12.21 -3.20 16.22
N LEU A 341 -12.38 -4.17 15.30
CA LEU A 341 -13.37 -4.09 14.21
C LEU A 341 -14.82 -4.26 14.69
N SER A 342 -15.03 -4.82 15.88
CA SER A 342 -16.37 -4.98 16.45
C SER A 342 -16.87 -3.70 17.13
N THR A 343 -16.00 -3.02 17.85
CA THR A 343 -16.31 -1.77 18.55
C THR A 343 -16.00 -0.52 17.74
N ARG A 344 -15.17 -0.67 16.69
CA ARG A 344 -14.66 0.43 15.83
C ARG A 344 -13.93 1.51 16.63
N LYS A 345 -13.10 1.07 17.57
CA LYS A 345 -12.30 1.95 18.44
C LYS A 345 -10.84 1.53 18.44
N VAL A 346 -9.96 2.51 18.58
CA VAL A 346 -8.54 2.26 18.84
C VAL A 346 -8.39 1.63 20.23
N THR A 347 -7.81 0.44 20.28
CA THR A 347 -7.56 -0.32 21.52
C THR A 347 -6.11 -0.29 21.95
N ALA A 348 -5.19 -0.01 21.01
CA ALA A 348 -3.77 0.11 21.28
C ALA A 348 -3.09 1.03 20.27
N THR A 349 -1.99 1.67 20.68
CA THR A 349 -1.07 2.38 19.77
C THR A 349 0.35 1.90 20.07
N TRP A 350 0.96 1.23 19.09
CA TRP A 350 2.29 0.67 19.19
C TRP A 350 3.32 1.65 18.64
N ARG A 351 4.06 2.32 19.51
CA ARG A 351 5.10 3.26 19.11
C ARG A 351 6.40 2.52 18.82
N LEU A 352 7.01 2.78 17.68
CA LEU A 352 8.31 2.19 17.34
C LEU A 352 9.41 2.79 18.22
N PRO A 353 10.17 1.99 18.97
CA PRO A 353 11.29 2.46 19.76
C PRO A 353 12.31 3.19 18.88
N GLY A 354 12.66 4.44 19.22
CA GLY A 354 13.55 5.27 18.41
C GLY A 354 12.86 5.97 17.22
N GLY A 355 11.54 5.92 17.13
CA GLY A 355 10.76 6.51 16.04
C GLY A 355 10.75 5.65 14.78
N GLY A 356 10.39 6.24 13.65
CA GLY A 356 10.33 5.58 12.34
C GLY A 356 9.24 6.15 11.46
N SER A 357 9.08 5.58 10.27
CA SER A 357 8.06 5.97 9.30
C SER A 357 7.33 4.73 8.74
N PRO A 358 6.62 3.96 9.61
CA PRO A 358 5.93 2.75 9.17
C PRO A 358 4.92 3.09 8.08
N ASP A 359 5.00 2.37 6.98
CA ASP A 359 4.27 2.72 5.76
C ASP A 359 3.43 1.55 5.27
N MET A 360 3.83 0.87 4.22
CA MET A 360 3.08 -0.19 3.57
C MET A 360 3.66 -1.57 3.88
N GLY A 361 2.80 -2.59 3.98
CA GLY A 361 3.25 -3.95 4.23
C GLY A 361 2.14 -4.99 4.27
N ASN A 362 2.27 -5.98 5.13
CA ASN A 362 1.21 -6.95 5.41
C ASN A 362 1.53 -7.82 6.66
N VAL A 363 0.55 -8.62 7.06
CA VAL A 363 0.65 -9.57 8.17
C VAL A 363 1.23 -10.90 7.68
N SER A 364 2.10 -11.54 8.47
CA SER A 364 2.65 -12.87 8.19
C SER A 364 1.57 -13.94 8.03
N VAL A 365 1.93 -15.07 7.40
CA VAL A 365 1.00 -16.19 7.13
C VAL A 365 0.35 -16.75 8.40
N ASP A 366 1.08 -16.76 9.51
CA ASP A 366 0.61 -17.23 10.82
C ASP A 366 -0.09 -16.16 11.66
N GLY A 367 -0.13 -14.92 11.15
CA GLY A 367 -0.75 -13.79 11.82
C GLY A 367 0.07 -13.13 12.92
N LYS A 368 1.30 -13.58 13.19
CA LYS A 368 2.07 -13.18 14.37
C LYS A 368 2.97 -11.96 14.16
N VAL A 369 3.31 -11.63 12.93
CA VAL A 369 4.21 -10.52 12.62
C VAL A 369 3.55 -9.59 11.60
N LEU A 370 3.45 -8.31 11.94
CA LEU A 370 3.14 -7.24 10.99
C LEU A 370 4.47 -6.71 10.45
N TRP A 371 4.61 -6.76 9.13
CA TRP A 371 5.76 -6.25 8.40
C TRP A 371 5.41 -4.95 7.72
N LEU A 372 6.18 -3.90 7.98
CA LEU A 372 5.97 -2.57 7.38
C LEU A 372 7.29 -2.02 6.85
N SER A 373 7.26 -1.41 5.68
CA SER A 373 8.37 -0.59 5.19
C SER A 373 8.49 0.69 6.02
N GLY A 374 9.72 1.19 6.19
CA GLY A 374 10.03 2.48 6.79
C GLY A 374 10.40 3.49 5.71
N ARG A 375 9.38 4.12 5.12
CA ARG A 375 9.46 4.94 3.89
C ARG A 375 10.63 5.91 3.85
N TYR A 376 10.87 6.60 4.96
CA TYR A 376 11.86 7.69 5.05
C TYR A 376 13.13 7.29 5.79
N ASP A 377 13.18 6.09 6.35
CA ASP A 377 14.28 5.60 7.19
C ASP A 377 15.12 4.53 6.48
N ALA A 378 14.70 4.06 5.30
CA ALA A 378 15.33 2.96 4.56
C ALA A 378 15.44 1.68 5.40
N GLU A 379 14.34 1.33 6.05
CA GLU A 379 14.23 0.18 6.94
C GLU A 379 12.96 -0.62 6.66
N VAL A 380 12.92 -1.84 7.17
CA VAL A 380 11.70 -2.65 7.33
C VAL A 380 11.53 -2.95 8.81
N TYR A 381 10.30 -2.84 9.30
CA TYR A 381 9.93 -3.16 10.68
C TYR A 381 9.20 -4.51 10.73
N ALA A 382 9.64 -5.41 11.61
CA ALA A 382 8.91 -6.60 12.00
C ALA A 382 8.34 -6.37 13.39
N ILE A 383 7.01 -6.42 13.54
CA ILE A 383 6.29 -6.05 14.76
C ILE A 383 5.44 -7.24 15.21
N ASP A 384 5.56 -7.65 16.47
CA ASP A 384 4.72 -8.69 17.08
C ASP A 384 3.27 -8.21 17.18
N THR A 385 2.35 -8.92 16.53
CA THR A 385 0.93 -8.54 16.48
C THR A 385 0.19 -8.75 17.80
N THR A 386 0.76 -9.47 18.77
CA THR A 386 0.11 -9.73 20.07
C THR A 386 0.27 -8.57 21.05
N ASN A 387 1.36 -7.82 20.94
CA ASN A 387 1.73 -6.81 21.93
C ASN A 387 2.40 -5.56 21.34
N GLY A 388 2.61 -5.50 20.01
CA GLY A 388 3.24 -4.37 19.32
C GLY A 388 4.75 -4.25 19.52
N LYS A 389 5.41 -5.27 20.08
CA LYS A 389 6.86 -5.25 20.26
C LYS A 389 7.57 -5.25 18.93
N LEU A 390 8.50 -4.32 18.74
CA LEU A 390 9.40 -4.33 17.60
C LEU A 390 10.38 -5.51 17.73
N LEU A 391 10.30 -6.47 16.80
CA LEU A 391 11.15 -7.66 16.74
C LEU A 391 12.46 -7.37 16.02
N ALA A 392 12.38 -6.60 14.93
CA ALA A 392 13.55 -6.24 14.14
C ALA A 392 13.37 -4.90 13.41
N ARG A 393 14.50 -4.19 13.21
CA ARG A 393 14.71 -3.14 12.21
C ARG A 393 15.71 -3.67 11.20
N ILE A 394 15.37 -3.70 9.95
CA ILE A 394 16.18 -4.29 8.90
C ILE A 394 16.53 -3.19 7.91
N PRO A 395 17.79 -2.76 7.81
CA PRO A 395 18.21 -1.81 6.79
C PRO A 395 17.99 -2.38 5.39
N VAL A 396 17.39 -1.57 4.49
CA VAL A 396 17.10 -1.92 3.10
C VAL A 396 17.52 -0.77 2.17
N GLY A 397 17.22 -0.88 0.88
CA GLY A 397 17.43 0.22 -0.06
C GLY A 397 16.63 1.47 0.30
N GLN A 398 16.95 2.60 -0.35
CA GLN A 398 16.31 3.89 -0.07
C GLN A 398 14.88 3.96 -0.62
N GLY A 399 13.97 4.53 0.17
CA GLY A 399 12.58 4.77 -0.20
C GLY A 399 11.76 3.49 -0.33
N PRO A 400 11.83 2.53 0.62
CA PRO A 400 11.00 1.33 0.59
C PRO A 400 9.52 1.73 0.71
N HIS A 401 8.62 0.98 0.00
CA HIS A 401 7.19 1.30 0.01
C HIS A 401 6.33 0.02 0.12
N GLY A 402 5.51 -0.28 -0.85
CA GLY A 402 4.52 -1.35 -0.82
C GLY A 402 5.14 -2.75 -0.76
N LEU A 403 5.71 -3.14 0.38
CA LEU A 403 6.30 -4.46 0.55
C LEU A 403 5.23 -5.56 0.56
N CYS A 404 5.58 -6.71 0.03
CA CYS A 404 4.75 -7.90 0.03
C CYS A 404 5.32 -8.98 0.95
N VAL A 405 4.54 -9.43 1.89
CA VAL A 405 4.81 -10.65 2.68
C VAL A 405 4.31 -11.83 1.88
N TRP A 406 5.17 -12.79 1.55
CA TRP A 406 4.77 -13.93 0.75
C TRP A 406 5.37 -15.24 1.27
N PRO A 407 4.61 -16.38 1.29
CA PRO A 407 3.22 -16.55 0.87
C PRO A 407 2.19 -15.94 1.85
N GLN A 408 0.96 -15.78 1.36
CA GLN A 408 -0.20 -15.38 2.18
C GLN A 408 -1.33 -16.41 2.07
N PRO A 409 -2.15 -16.61 3.15
CA PRO A 409 -3.33 -17.43 3.08
C PRO A 409 -4.40 -16.76 2.20
N GLY A 410 -5.31 -17.56 1.66
CA GLY A 410 -6.35 -17.11 0.75
C GLY A 410 -6.42 -17.95 -0.52
N ARG A 411 -7.49 -17.75 -1.29
CA ARG A 411 -7.76 -18.48 -2.53
C ARG A 411 -7.30 -17.74 -3.77
N TYR A 412 -7.38 -16.42 -3.74
CA TYR A 412 -6.95 -15.52 -4.80
C TYR A 412 -6.59 -14.14 -4.22
N SER A 413 -5.84 -13.37 -4.98
CA SER A 413 -5.45 -12.01 -4.62
C SER A 413 -6.25 -10.98 -5.40
N LEU A 414 -6.65 -9.91 -4.74
CA LEU A 414 -7.19 -8.71 -5.37
C LEU A 414 -6.09 -7.68 -5.67
N GLY A 415 -4.83 -8.02 -5.45
CA GLY A 415 -3.69 -7.15 -5.74
C GLY A 415 -3.18 -6.36 -4.54
N HIS A 416 -2.62 -5.18 -4.78
CA HIS A 416 -1.91 -4.34 -3.81
C HIS A 416 -0.78 -5.14 -3.13
N THR A 417 -0.54 -5.02 -1.84
CA THR A 417 0.45 -5.83 -1.09
C THR A 417 -0.07 -7.23 -0.70
N GLY A 418 -1.20 -7.64 -1.28
CA GLY A 418 -1.88 -8.91 -1.02
C GLY A 418 -3.19 -8.72 -0.26
N ILE A 419 -4.20 -8.14 -0.94
CA ILE A 419 -5.59 -8.20 -0.47
C ILE A 419 -6.12 -9.58 -0.85
N MET A 420 -6.15 -10.49 0.13
CA MET A 420 -6.55 -11.88 -0.10
C MET A 420 -8.05 -12.08 0.11
N ARG A 421 -8.62 -13.09 -0.58
CA ARG A 421 -10.00 -13.52 -0.40
C ARG A 421 -10.12 -15.05 -0.35
#